data_73641743c730a995c3c41270c7758cac
#
_entry.id   73641743c730a995c3c41270c7758cac
#
_cell.length_a   1.000
_cell.length_b   1.000
_cell.length_c   1.000
_cell.angle_alpha   90.00
_cell.angle_beta   90.00
_cell.angle_gamma   90.00
#
_symmetry.space_group_name_H-M   'P 1'
#
loop_
_entity.id
_entity.type
_entity.pdbx_description
1 polymer ?
#
loop_
_entity_poly.entity_id
_entity_poly.type
_entity_poly.pdbx_seq_one_letter_code
_entity_poly.pdbx_strand_id
1 'polypeptide(L)'
;MDDGSTFMIVALIVLIGLSAFFSAAETAYNSLNEIRLKSKADDGDEKAAHTLALVERYDSLLSTILIGNNIVNILVASIGTLLFVGLYGDMGATISTVVVTVVVLIFGEITPKSVAKDAPERFAMVSAPFIRLWIWVLTPLNFLFSQWKKFISRFFKTDENAKMSHEELLLFMEDVEQDGGIDENEGELLRNALESVSYTHLTL
;
A
#
# COMPACT_ATOMS: atom_id res chain seq x y z
N MET A 1 20.93 17.29 -29.37
CA MET A 1 20.03 16.21 -28.89
C MET A 1 18.92 16.12 -29.91
N ASP A 2 18.68 14.94 -30.42
CA ASP A 2 17.62 14.69 -31.38
C ASP A 2 16.26 14.83 -30.68
N ASP A 3 15.22 15.29 -31.38
CA ASP A 3 13.87 15.48 -30.79
C ASP A 3 13.38 14.20 -30.09
N GLY A 4 13.74 13.03 -30.61
CA GLY A 4 13.42 11.73 -30.02
C GLY A 4 14.06 11.50 -28.64
N SER A 5 15.32 11.90 -28.46
CA SER A 5 16.01 11.76 -27.17
C SER A 5 15.44 12.70 -26.11
N THR A 6 15.06 13.91 -26.51
CA THR A 6 14.41 14.88 -25.62
C THR A 6 13.07 14.36 -25.13
N PHE A 7 12.25 13.80 -26.02
CA PHE A 7 10.97 13.18 -25.65
C PHE A 7 11.15 12.03 -24.65
N MET A 8 12.14 11.13 -24.89
CA MET A 8 12.42 10.00 -23.97
C MET A 8 12.83 10.49 -22.58
N ILE A 9 13.66 11.54 -22.48
CA ILE A 9 14.06 12.11 -21.18
C ILE A 9 12.86 12.70 -20.43
N VAL A 10 12.01 13.46 -21.11
CA VAL A 10 10.80 14.02 -20.49
C VAL A 10 9.88 12.89 -20.03
N ALA A 11 9.68 11.86 -20.86
CA ALA A 11 8.89 10.69 -20.50
C ALA A 11 9.44 9.98 -19.26
N LEU A 12 10.77 9.80 -19.17
CA LEU A 12 11.42 9.20 -18.00
C LEU A 12 11.20 10.02 -16.73
N ILE A 13 11.32 11.35 -16.81
CA ILE A 13 11.07 12.23 -15.63
C ILE A 13 9.62 12.08 -15.16
N VAL A 14 8.65 12.10 -16.06
CA VAL A 14 7.23 11.93 -15.74
C VAL A 14 6.96 10.56 -15.13
N LEU A 15 7.53 9.49 -15.72
CA LEU A 15 7.36 8.12 -15.22
C LEU A 15 8.01 7.92 -13.85
N ILE A 16 9.20 8.47 -13.62
CA ILE A 16 9.84 8.42 -12.29
C ILE A 16 8.98 9.15 -11.26
N GLY A 17 8.38 10.28 -11.62
CA GLY A 17 7.41 10.98 -10.76
C GLY A 17 6.16 10.16 -10.46
N LEU A 18 5.64 9.40 -11.45
CA LEU A 18 4.53 8.47 -11.24
C LEU A 18 4.93 7.27 -10.37
N SER A 19 6.14 6.72 -10.56
CA SER A 19 6.68 5.68 -9.69
C SER A 19 6.78 6.17 -8.25
N ALA A 20 7.32 7.37 -8.03
CA ALA A 20 7.37 8.02 -6.73
C ALA A 20 5.99 8.19 -6.10
N PHE A 21 5.00 8.60 -6.89
CA PHE A 21 3.61 8.74 -6.43
C PHE A 21 3.01 7.41 -5.98
N PHE A 22 3.14 6.34 -6.78
CA PHE A 22 2.62 5.02 -6.41
C PHE A 22 3.33 4.43 -5.20
N SER A 23 4.66 4.57 -5.11
CA SER A 23 5.46 4.11 -3.97
C SER A 23 5.09 4.85 -2.67
N ALA A 24 4.89 6.16 -2.75
CA ALA A 24 4.43 6.96 -1.63
C ALA A 24 3.00 6.59 -1.21
N ALA A 25 2.10 6.38 -2.19
CA ALA A 25 0.73 5.94 -1.93
C ALA A 25 0.69 4.58 -1.24
N GLU A 26 1.46 3.58 -1.73
CA GLU A 26 1.59 2.28 -1.08
C GLU A 26 1.92 2.42 0.40
N THR A 27 2.96 3.19 0.70
CA THR A 27 3.41 3.39 2.09
C THR A 27 2.39 4.15 2.92
N ALA A 28 1.77 5.19 2.38
CA ALA A 28 0.76 5.97 3.09
C ALA A 28 -0.46 5.12 3.46
N TYR A 29 -1.02 4.37 2.52
CA TYR A 29 -2.19 3.52 2.78
C TYR A 29 -1.88 2.34 3.69
N ASN A 30 -0.65 1.82 3.71
CA ASN A 30 -0.23 0.76 4.64
C ASN A 30 0.05 1.27 6.06
N SER A 31 0.36 2.55 6.22
CA SER A 31 0.77 3.14 7.51
C SER A 31 -0.27 4.07 8.12
N LEU A 32 -1.40 4.33 7.43
CA LEU A 32 -2.43 5.23 7.94
C LEU A 32 -3.18 4.62 9.12
N ASN A 33 -3.58 5.49 10.06
CA ASN A 33 -4.43 5.10 11.17
C ASN A 33 -5.91 5.27 10.80
N GLU A 34 -6.61 4.13 10.61
CA GLU A 34 -8.02 4.14 10.21
C GLU A 34 -8.94 4.80 11.23
N ILE A 35 -8.66 4.65 12.53
CA ILE A 35 -9.46 5.26 13.60
C ILE A 35 -9.38 6.78 13.52
N ARG A 36 -8.16 7.31 13.32
CA ARG A 36 -7.94 8.75 13.15
C ARG A 36 -8.58 9.29 11.87
N LEU A 37 -8.52 8.50 10.78
CA LEU A 37 -9.16 8.86 9.51
C LEU A 37 -10.68 8.90 9.66
N LYS A 38 -11.26 7.92 10.38
CA LYS A 38 -12.70 7.85 10.67
C LYS A 38 -13.15 9.03 11.53
N SER A 39 -12.41 9.36 12.60
CA SER A 39 -12.71 10.54 13.42
C SER A 39 -12.77 11.82 12.58
N LYS A 40 -11.82 12.03 11.66
CA LYS A 40 -11.86 13.20 10.75
C LYS A 40 -13.05 13.18 9.80
N ALA A 41 -13.46 12.01 9.32
CA ALA A 41 -14.62 11.86 8.45
C ALA A 41 -15.91 12.19 9.22
N ASP A 42 -16.03 11.73 10.47
CA ASP A 42 -17.16 12.01 11.36
C ASP A 42 -17.23 13.52 11.74
N ASP A 43 -16.09 14.20 11.80
CA ASP A 43 -15.96 15.65 11.99
C ASP A 43 -16.32 16.47 10.71
N GLY A 44 -16.69 15.80 9.61
CA GLY A 44 -17.14 16.43 8.38
C GLY A 44 -16.04 16.70 7.33
N ASP A 45 -14.84 16.11 7.46
CA ASP A 45 -13.82 16.18 6.41
C ASP A 45 -14.16 15.24 5.24
N GLU A 46 -14.67 15.82 4.15
CA GLU A 46 -15.05 15.08 2.95
C GLU A 46 -13.88 14.29 2.34
N LYS A 47 -12.63 14.79 2.44
CA LYS A 47 -11.46 14.08 1.92
C LYS A 47 -11.16 12.84 2.75
N ALA A 48 -11.31 12.94 4.08
CA ALA A 48 -11.18 11.79 4.97
C ALA A 48 -12.26 10.74 4.68
N ALA A 49 -13.53 11.15 4.49
CA ALA A 49 -14.63 10.25 4.15
C ALA A 49 -14.38 9.53 2.79
N HIS A 50 -13.91 10.25 1.77
CA HIS A 50 -13.57 9.64 0.48
C HIS A 50 -12.38 8.68 0.57
N THR A 51 -11.40 8.98 1.40
CA THR A 51 -10.24 8.11 1.61
C THR A 51 -10.64 6.85 2.38
N LEU A 52 -11.50 6.98 3.40
CA LEU A 52 -12.04 5.86 4.16
C LEU A 52 -12.78 4.88 3.24
N ALA A 53 -13.63 5.38 2.33
CA ALA A 53 -14.34 4.55 1.34
C ALA A 53 -13.41 3.79 0.38
N LEU A 54 -12.18 4.27 0.16
CA LEU A 54 -11.15 3.54 -0.59
C LEU A 54 -10.50 2.45 0.28
N VAL A 55 -10.22 2.77 1.54
CA VAL A 55 -9.62 1.83 2.50
C VAL A 55 -10.56 0.65 2.78
N GLU A 56 -11.88 0.84 2.82
CA GLU A 56 -12.87 -0.24 2.92
C GLU A 56 -12.75 -1.28 1.78
N ARG A 57 -12.13 -0.90 0.65
CA ARG A 57 -11.84 -1.79 -0.49
C ARG A 57 -10.34 -2.07 -0.61
N TYR A 58 -9.70 -2.37 0.50
CA TYR A 58 -8.25 -2.46 0.64
C TYR A 58 -7.56 -3.35 -0.39
N ASP A 59 -8.09 -4.55 -0.66
CA ASP A 59 -7.56 -5.46 -1.69
C ASP A 59 -7.49 -4.84 -3.09
N SER A 60 -8.55 -4.12 -3.48
CA SER A 60 -8.59 -3.45 -4.79
C SER A 60 -7.68 -2.23 -4.83
N LEU A 61 -7.61 -1.50 -3.72
CA LEU A 61 -6.74 -0.34 -3.54
C LEU A 61 -5.26 -0.73 -3.68
N LEU A 62 -4.80 -1.70 -2.89
CA LEU A 62 -3.42 -2.18 -2.93
C LEU A 62 -3.06 -2.80 -4.28
N SER A 63 -3.93 -3.66 -4.82
CA SER A 63 -3.69 -4.25 -6.15
C SER A 63 -3.50 -3.18 -7.21
N THR A 64 -4.32 -2.12 -7.19
CA THR A 64 -4.22 -1.01 -8.14
C THR A 64 -2.88 -0.28 -8.01
N ILE A 65 -2.47 0.04 -6.79
CA ILE A 65 -1.20 0.73 -6.52
C ILE A 65 -0.01 -0.11 -6.98
N LEU A 66 0.00 -1.41 -6.62
CA LEU A 66 1.07 -2.33 -6.99
C LEU A 66 1.16 -2.54 -8.51
N ILE A 67 0.03 -2.72 -9.18
CA ILE A 67 -0.02 -2.87 -10.64
C ILE A 67 0.46 -1.57 -11.31
N GLY A 68 -0.04 -0.42 -10.87
CA GLY A 68 0.37 0.87 -11.39
C GLY A 68 1.87 1.12 -11.25
N ASN A 69 2.42 0.87 -10.07
CA ASN A 69 3.85 0.99 -9.81
C ASN A 69 4.69 0.08 -10.72
N ASN A 70 4.29 -1.20 -10.86
CA ASN A 70 5.00 -2.14 -11.71
C ASN A 70 4.96 -1.75 -13.20
N ILE A 71 3.78 -1.33 -13.70
CA ILE A 71 3.67 -0.86 -15.10
C ILE A 71 4.60 0.32 -15.33
N VAL A 72 4.61 1.29 -14.45
CA VAL A 72 5.46 2.48 -14.55
C VAL A 72 6.94 2.11 -14.50
N ASN A 73 7.35 1.25 -13.58
CA ASN A 73 8.75 0.82 -13.45
C ASN A 73 9.24 0.04 -14.69
N ILE A 74 8.40 -0.82 -15.28
CA ILE A 74 8.70 -1.50 -16.54
C ILE A 74 8.87 -0.49 -17.69
N LEU A 75 8.01 0.51 -17.77
CA LEU A 75 8.12 1.57 -18.77
C LEU A 75 9.39 2.39 -18.60
N VAL A 76 9.75 2.76 -17.36
CA VAL A 76 11.02 3.46 -17.06
C VAL A 76 12.22 2.64 -17.52
N ALA A 77 12.27 1.35 -17.19
CA ALA A 77 13.34 0.46 -17.61
C ALA A 77 13.44 0.33 -19.14
N SER A 78 12.28 0.20 -19.80
CA SER A 78 12.22 0.05 -21.25
C SER A 78 12.67 1.31 -22.00
N ILE A 79 12.12 2.47 -21.64
CA ILE A 79 12.48 3.76 -22.26
C ILE A 79 13.92 4.14 -21.92
N GLY A 80 14.34 3.88 -20.67
CA GLY A 80 15.73 4.07 -20.25
C GLY A 80 16.70 3.25 -21.11
N THR A 81 16.38 1.98 -21.32
CA THR A 81 17.22 1.11 -22.17
C THR A 81 17.30 1.63 -23.61
N LEU A 82 16.17 2.03 -24.21
CA LEU A 82 16.16 2.60 -25.55
C LEU A 82 17.01 3.88 -25.65
N LEU A 83 16.90 4.76 -24.67
CA LEU A 83 17.69 5.99 -24.63
C LEU A 83 19.20 5.70 -24.53
N PHE A 84 19.60 4.85 -23.61
CA PHE A 84 21.02 4.55 -23.38
C PHE A 84 21.64 3.75 -24.51
N VAL A 85 20.90 2.82 -25.15
CA VAL A 85 21.37 2.09 -26.35
C VAL A 85 21.55 3.07 -27.52
N GLY A 86 20.64 4.04 -27.66
CA GLY A 86 20.82 5.10 -28.69
C GLY A 86 22.04 5.99 -28.47
N LEU A 87 22.46 6.18 -27.22
CA LEU A 87 23.59 7.04 -26.85
C LEU A 87 24.93 6.30 -26.83
N TYR A 88 24.95 5.03 -26.37
CA TYR A 88 26.18 4.28 -26.05
C TYR A 88 26.30 2.96 -26.81
N GLY A 89 25.39 2.66 -27.76
CA GLY A 89 25.43 1.43 -28.56
C GLY A 89 25.31 0.17 -27.68
N ASP A 90 26.10 -0.83 -27.94
CA ASP A 90 26.04 -2.16 -27.31
C ASP A 90 26.18 -2.13 -25.77
N MET A 91 26.93 -1.16 -25.24
CA MET A 91 27.08 -0.98 -23.79
C MET A 91 25.89 -0.27 -23.14
N GLY A 92 25.01 0.32 -23.93
CA GLY A 92 23.89 1.12 -23.45
C GLY A 92 22.94 0.36 -22.54
N ALA A 93 22.62 -0.90 -22.85
CA ALA A 93 21.74 -1.73 -22.04
C ALA A 93 22.29 -1.95 -20.61
N THR A 94 23.60 -2.24 -20.49
CA THR A 94 24.27 -2.43 -19.20
C THR A 94 24.31 -1.13 -18.40
N ILE A 95 24.68 -0.03 -19.03
CA ILE A 95 24.71 1.31 -18.38
C ILE A 95 23.32 1.71 -17.94
N SER A 96 22.30 1.52 -18.79
CA SER A 96 20.91 1.79 -18.47
C SER A 96 20.44 1.04 -17.21
N THR A 97 20.72 -0.26 -17.14
CA THR A 97 20.34 -1.09 -16.00
C THR A 97 20.87 -0.51 -14.69
N VAL A 98 22.15 -0.14 -14.65
CA VAL A 98 22.75 0.42 -13.43
C VAL A 98 22.16 1.80 -13.10
N VAL A 99 22.16 2.72 -14.09
CA VAL A 99 21.73 4.10 -13.86
C VAL A 99 20.25 4.17 -13.53
N VAL A 100 19.39 3.50 -14.31
CA VAL A 100 17.93 3.52 -14.11
C VAL A 100 17.58 2.86 -12.78
N THR A 101 18.21 1.75 -12.41
CA THR A 101 17.99 1.11 -11.11
C THR A 101 18.30 2.05 -9.97
N VAL A 102 19.46 2.70 -9.96
CA VAL A 102 19.84 3.65 -8.89
C VAL A 102 18.88 4.84 -8.83
N VAL A 103 18.53 5.41 -9.98
CA VAL A 103 17.61 6.56 -10.05
C VAL A 103 16.22 6.20 -9.57
N VAL A 104 15.67 5.05 -10.00
CA VAL A 104 14.34 4.58 -9.56
C VAL A 104 14.35 4.25 -8.07
N LEU A 105 15.36 3.56 -7.56
CA LEU A 105 15.45 3.25 -6.13
C LEU A 105 15.47 4.53 -5.28
N ILE A 106 16.28 5.52 -5.64
CA ILE A 106 16.41 6.75 -4.83
C ILE A 106 15.15 7.62 -4.97
N PHE A 107 14.77 7.96 -6.20
CA PHE A 107 13.73 8.98 -6.48
C PHE A 107 12.33 8.37 -6.66
N GLY A 108 12.24 7.14 -7.13
CA GLY A 108 10.97 6.46 -7.37
C GLY A 108 10.46 5.64 -6.19
N GLU A 109 11.36 5.18 -5.28
CA GLU A 109 10.96 4.26 -4.21
C GLU A 109 11.36 4.73 -2.82
N ILE A 110 12.65 4.81 -2.48
CA ILE A 110 13.12 5.01 -1.10
C ILE A 110 12.69 6.37 -0.56
N THR A 111 13.02 7.44 -1.27
CA THR A 111 12.71 8.81 -0.81
C THR A 111 11.20 9.05 -0.70
N PRO A 112 10.36 8.72 -1.71
CA PRO A 112 8.93 8.91 -1.61
C PRO A 112 8.27 8.11 -0.49
N LYS A 113 8.69 6.86 -0.26
CA LYS A 113 8.21 6.01 0.85
C LYS A 113 8.54 6.61 2.20
N SER A 114 9.77 7.13 2.36
CA SER A 114 10.18 7.78 3.60
C SER A 114 9.33 9.02 3.90
N VAL A 115 9.13 9.90 2.93
CA VAL A 115 8.30 11.12 3.08
C VAL A 115 6.84 10.78 3.37
N ALA A 116 6.28 9.75 2.71
CA ALA A 116 4.89 9.34 2.90
C ALA A 116 4.65 8.76 4.31
N LYS A 117 5.67 8.13 4.90
CA LYS A 117 5.61 7.58 6.26
C LYS A 117 5.49 8.65 7.34
N ASP A 118 6.00 9.86 7.10
CA ASP A 118 5.97 10.95 8.08
C ASP A 118 4.56 11.56 8.24
N ALA A 119 3.72 11.51 7.19
CA ALA A 119 2.36 12.05 7.23
C ALA A 119 1.39 11.21 6.37
N PRO A 120 1.15 9.94 6.75
CA PRO A 120 0.44 8.98 5.90
C PRO A 120 -1.01 9.39 5.62
N GLU A 121 -1.77 9.86 6.62
CA GLU A 121 -3.17 10.27 6.42
C GLU A 121 -3.27 11.47 5.46
N ARG A 122 -2.35 12.43 5.60
CA ARG A 122 -2.35 13.62 4.72
C ARG A 122 -2.07 13.24 3.28
N PHE A 123 -1.10 12.37 3.05
CA PHE A 123 -0.77 11.89 1.71
C PHE A 123 -1.91 11.04 1.13
N ALA A 124 -2.49 10.13 1.91
CA ALA A 124 -3.61 9.30 1.49
C ALA A 124 -4.82 10.16 1.06
N MET A 125 -5.20 11.18 1.86
CA MET A 125 -6.30 12.09 1.51
C MET A 125 -6.05 12.91 0.24
N VAL A 126 -4.81 13.31 -0.03
CA VAL A 126 -4.45 14.07 -1.25
C VAL A 126 -4.42 13.14 -2.46
N SER A 127 -3.92 11.93 -2.32
CA SER A 127 -3.78 10.94 -3.41
C SER A 127 -5.09 10.22 -3.77
N ALA A 128 -6.07 10.21 -2.86
CA ALA A 128 -7.33 9.47 -3.00
C ALA A 128 -8.06 9.68 -4.34
N PRO A 129 -8.27 10.92 -4.85
CA PRO A 129 -8.97 11.11 -6.13
C PRO A 129 -8.19 10.51 -7.31
N PHE A 130 -6.85 10.57 -7.25
CA PHE A 130 -5.98 10.01 -8.29
C PHE A 130 -6.01 8.48 -8.27
N ILE A 131 -5.90 7.89 -7.09
CA ILE A 131 -5.99 6.43 -6.92
C ILE A 131 -7.36 5.92 -7.34
N ARG A 132 -8.46 6.64 -7.04
CA ARG A 132 -9.80 6.28 -7.50
C ARG A 132 -9.91 6.23 -9.02
N LEU A 133 -9.27 7.18 -9.72
CA LEU A 133 -9.21 7.17 -11.19
C LEU A 133 -8.46 5.92 -11.69
N TRP A 134 -7.33 5.59 -11.08
CA TRP A 134 -6.54 4.40 -11.43
C TRP A 134 -7.29 3.09 -11.13
N ILE A 135 -8.03 3.01 -10.03
CA ILE A 135 -8.91 1.85 -9.74
C ILE A 135 -9.90 1.65 -10.89
N TRP A 136 -10.51 2.73 -11.37
CA TRP A 136 -11.45 2.65 -12.49
C TRP A 136 -10.75 2.18 -13.78
N VAL A 137 -9.62 2.73 -14.12
CA VAL A 137 -8.82 2.36 -15.32
C VAL A 137 -8.34 0.91 -15.24
N LEU A 138 -7.89 0.47 -14.07
CA LEU A 138 -7.34 -0.87 -13.86
C LEU A 138 -8.39 -1.90 -13.43
N THR A 139 -9.69 -1.54 -13.41
CA THR A 139 -10.78 -2.46 -13.05
C THR A 139 -10.73 -3.79 -13.80
N PRO A 140 -10.54 -3.84 -15.15
CA PRO A 140 -10.49 -5.12 -15.87
C PRO A 140 -9.31 -5.99 -15.41
N LEU A 141 -8.18 -5.38 -15.09
CA LEU A 141 -6.99 -6.08 -14.62
C LEU A 141 -7.17 -6.56 -13.18
N ASN A 142 -7.73 -5.72 -12.31
CA ASN A 142 -8.08 -6.08 -10.93
C ASN A 142 -9.07 -7.25 -10.88
N PHE A 143 -10.04 -7.30 -11.81
CA PHE A 143 -10.95 -8.44 -11.93
C PHE A 143 -10.18 -9.74 -12.26
N LEU A 144 -9.25 -9.70 -13.20
CA LEU A 144 -8.42 -10.86 -13.54
C LEU A 144 -7.60 -11.35 -12.33
N PHE A 145 -6.96 -10.44 -11.58
CA PHE A 145 -6.21 -10.77 -10.38
C PHE A 145 -7.09 -11.33 -9.26
N SER A 146 -8.29 -10.80 -9.07
CA SER A 146 -9.22 -11.33 -8.05
C SER A 146 -9.71 -12.74 -8.39
N GLN A 147 -9.90 -13.07 -9.68
CA GLN A 147 -10.20 -14.43 -10.11
C GLN A 147 -9.00 -15.37 -9.88
N TRP A 148 -7.79 -14.89 -10.16
CA TRP A 148 -6.56 -15.63 -9.90
C TRP A 148 -6.35 -15.89 -8.39
N LYS A 149 -6.57 -14.87 -7.54
CA LYS A 149 -6.54 -15.01 -6.07
C LYS A 149 -7.52 -16.09 -5.60
N LYS A 150 -8.78 -16.07 -6.10
CA LYS A 150 -9.80 -17.08 -5.79
C LYS A 150 -9.42 -18.49 -6.28
N PHE A 151 -8.75 -18.59 -7.41
CA PHE A 151 -8.26 -19.87 -7.93
C PHE A 151 -7.17 -20.43 -7.02
N ILE A 152 -6.18 -19.61 -6.64
CA ILE A 152 -5.09 -20.01 -5.76
C ILE A 152 -5.62 -20.35 -4.35
N SER A 153 -6.54 -19.58 -3.78
CA SER A 153 -7.09 -19.79 -2.44
C SER A 153 -7.83 -21.13 -2.32
N ARG A 154 -8.27 -21.73 -3.43
CA ARG A 154 -8.83 -23.10 -3.41
C ARG A 154 -7.78 -24.18 -3.12
N PHE A 155 -6.52 -23.92 -3.43
CA PHE A 155 -5.40 -24.85 -3.15
C PHE A 155 -4.82 -24.64 -1.75
N PHE A 156 -4.88 -23.40 -1.24
CA PHE A 156 -4.51 -23.08 0.13
C PHE A 156 -5.81 -22.93 0.93
N LYS A 157 -6.21 -23.99 1.65
CA LYS A 157 -7.28 -23.91 2.66
C LYS A 157 -6.82 -22.94 3.75
N THR A 158 -7.03 -21.65 3.56
CA THR A 158 -6.93 -20.68 4.64
C THR A 158 -8.28 -20.70 5.34
N ASP A 159 -8.31 -21.15 6.58
CA ASP A 159 -9.49 -21.01 7.43
C ASP A 159 -9.73 -19.50 7.65
N GLU A 160 -10.47 -18.87 6.73
CA GLU A 160 -10.92 -17.47 6.84
C GLU A 160 -11.85 -17.23 8.06
N ASN A 161 -12.19 -18.30 8.78
CA ASN A 161 -12.95 -18.30 10.02
C ASN A 161 -12.09 -18.62 11.26
N ALA A 162 -10.78 -18.42 11.21
CA ALA A 162 -10.00 -18.47 12.44
C ALA A 162 -10.49 -17.31 13.34
N LYS A 163 -11.53 -17.61 14.13
CA LYS A 163 -11.87 -16.75 15.27
C LYS A 163 -10.59 -16.58 16.06
N MET A 164 -10.24 -15.33 16.35
CA MET A 164 -9.12 -15.01 17.20
C MET A 164 -9.12 -15.94 18.40
N SER A 165 -8.05 -16.68 18.60
CA SER A 165 -7.98 -17.61 19.73
C SER A 165 -7.98 -16.79 21.03
N HIS A 166 -8.36 -17.43 22.12
CA HIS A 166 -8.33 -16.79 23.43
C HIS A 166 -6.94 -16.24 23.78
N GLU A 167 -5.91 -16.98 23.39
CA GLU A 167 -4.49 -16.59 23.57
C GLU A 167 -4.11 -15.39 22.70
N GLU A 168 -4.55 -15.35 21.45
CA GLU A 168 -4.32 -14.19 20.56
C GLU A 168 -5.04 -12.93 21.06
N LEU A 169 -6.22 -13.08 21.65
CA LEU A 169 -6.96 -11.97 22.25
C LEU A 169 -6.22 -11.41 23.47
N LEU A 170 -5.67 -12.27 24.32
CA LEU A 170 -4.87 -11.85 25.48
C LEU A 170 -3.58 -11.12 25.05
N LEU A 171 -2.88 -11.62 24.05
CA LEU A 171 -1.70 -10.95 23.49
C LEU A 171 -2.03 -9.59 22.88
N PHE A 172 -3.15 -9.49 22.18
CA PHE A 172 -3.62 -8.22 21.63
C PHE A 172 -3.92 -7.19 22.72
N MET A 173 -4.51 -7.62 23.84
CA MET A 173 -4.77 -6.75 24.98
C MET A 173 -3.47 -6.28 25.66
N GLU A 174 -2.49 -7.16 25.78
CA GLU A 174 -1.15 -6.82 26.31
C GLU A 174 -0.45 -5.75 25.45
N ASP A 175 -0.59 -5.85 24.11
CA ASP A 175 -0.05 -4.89 23.16
C ASP A 175 -0.73 -3.52 23.30
N VAL A 176 -2.06 -3.49 23.45
CA VAL A 176 -2.85 -2.25 23.64
C VAL A 176 -2.54 -1.58 24.98
N GLU A 177 -2.26 -2.36 26.05
CA GLU A 177 -1.85 -1.86 27.35
C GLU A 177 -0.43 -1.24 27.29
N GLN A 178 0.51 -1.90 26.59
CA GLN A 178 1.87 -1.38 26.38
C GLN A 178 1.90 -0.09 25.55
N ASP A 179 1.01 0.02 24.57
CA ASP A 179 0.85 1.23 23.74
C ASP A 179 0.10 2.38 24.46
N GLY A 180 -0.34 2.15 25.69
CA GLY A 180 -1.05 3.15 26.51
C GLY A 180 -2.50 3.41 26.06
N GLY A 181 -3.09 2.50 25.31
CA GLY A 181 -4.48 2.57 24.84
C GLY A 181 -5.49 2.24 25.94
N ILE A 182 -5.09 1.44 26.94
CA ILE A 182 -5.85 1.12 28.16
C ILE A 182 -4.92 1.20 29.37
N ASP A 183 -5.46 1.50 30.56
CA ASP A 183 -4.68 1.49 31.78
C ASP A 183 -4.58 0.07 32.37
N GLU A 184 -3.63 -0.13 33.31
CA GLU A 184 -3.34 -1.44 33.95
C GLU A 184 -4.61 -2.03 34.64
N ASN A 185 -5.46 -1.20 35.24
CA ASN A 185 -6.70 -1.65 35.89
C ASN A 185 -7.76 -2.07 34.86
N GLU A 186 -7.86 -1.35 33.74
CA GLU A 186 -8.75 -1.69 32.63
C GLU A 186 -8.30 -2.99 31.96
N GLY A 187 -6.98 -3.18 31.78
CA GLY A 187 -6.39 -4.42 31.26
C GLY A 187 -6.67 -5.62 32.17
N GLU A 188 -6.55 -5.46 33.48
CA GLU A 188 -6.85 -6.52 34.46
C GLU A 188 -8.34 -6.89 34.47
N LEU A 189 -9.24 -5.90 34.40
CA LEU A 189 -10.69 -6.15 34.33
C LEU A 189 -11.08 -6.91 33.06
N LEU A 190 -10.50 -6.57 31.93
CA LEU A 190 -10.75 -7.24 30.67
C LEU A 190 -10.21 -8.68 30.67
N ARG A 191 -9.02 -8.94 31.22
CA ARG A 191 -8.45 -10.29 31.41
C ARG A 191 -9.37 -11.16 32.29
N ASN A 192 -9.77 -10.64 33.43
CA ASN A 192 -10.66 -11.34 34.35
C ASN A 192 -12.03 -11.66 33.72
N ALA A 193 -12.57 -10.75 32.90
CA ALA A 193 -13.82 -10.96 32.17
C ALA A 193 -13.66 -12.09 31.13
N LEU A 194 -12.58 -12.12 30.38
CA LEU A 194 -12.29 -13.15 29.39
C LEU A 194 -12.08 -14.53 30.03
N GLU A 195 -11.33 -14.61 31.14
CA GLU A 195 -11.15 -15.86 31.88
C GLU A 195 -12.49 -16.39 32.45
N SER A 196 -13.36 -15.52 32.96
CA SER A 196 -14.67 -15.93 33.48
C SER A 196 -15.59 -16.50 32.40
N VAL A 197 -15.53 -15.98 31.17
CA VAL A 197 -16.27 -16.52 30.01
C VAL A 197 -15.74 -17.88 29.59
N SER A 198 -14.43 -18.10 29.66
CA SER A 198 -13.82 -19.40 29.35
C SER A 198 -14.24 -20.48 30.33
N TYR A 199 -14.36 -20.16 31.61
CA TYR A 199 -14.83 -21.13 32.65
C TYR A 199 -16.30 -21.54 32.46
N THR A 200 -17.17 -20.64 31.98
CA THR A 200 -18.59 -20.95 31.75
C THR A 200 -18.82 -21.85 30.55
N HIS A 201 -17.94 -21.88 29.58
CA HIS A 201 -18.04 -22.77 28.40
C HIS A 201 -17.46 -24.19 28.64
N LEU A 202 -16.67 -24.40 29.69
CA LEU A 202 -16.11 -25.73 30.05
C LEU A 202 -17.01 -26.52 31.01
N THR A 203 -18.10 -25.93 31.51
CA THR A 203 -19.02 -26.54 32.48
C THR A 203 -20.40 -26.85 31.93
N LEU A 204 -20.60 -26.78 30.62
CA LEU A 204 -21.80 -27.23 29.89
C LEU A 204 -21.44 -28.32 28.87
#